data_25cde079e0a85d60b497906be57738ce
#
_entry.id   25cde079e0a85d60b497906be57738ce
#
_cell.length_a   1.000
_cell.length_b   1.000
_cell.length_c   1.000
_cell.angle_alpha   90.00
_cell.angle_beta   90.00
_cell.angle_gamma   90.00
#
_symmetry.space_group_name_H-M   'P 1'
#
loop_
_entity.id
_entity.type
_entity.pdbx_description
1 polymer ?
#
loop_
_entity_poly.entity_id
_entity_poly.type
_entity_poly.pdbx_seq_one_letter_code
_entity_poly.pdbx_strand_id
1 'polypeptide(L)'
;MIIIEGTVRVPADRIEAARPAMETMIRASRAEAGCLDYAYSLDVLDPGLVRVTERWESRAALQAHFAAPHMAVWREALAGLGITDRSLRLYEAEPEAL
;
A
#
# COMPACT_ATOMS: atom_id res chain seq x y z
N MET A 1 -10.62 5.58 13.17
CA MET A 1 -10.14 5.06 11.89
C MET A 1 -8.63 5.19 11.79
N ILE A 2 -7.98 4.19 11.28
CA ILE A 2 -6.55 4.22 11.01
C ILE A 2 -6.34 4.56 9.54
N ILE A 3 -5.53 5.57 9.29
CA ILE A 3 -5.18 6.02 7.95
C ILE A 3 -3.68 5.87 7.78
N ILE A 4 -3.26 5.23 6.69
CA ILE A 4 -1.87 5.16 6.29
C ILE A 4 -1.74 5.89 4.98
N GLU A 5 -0.75 6.76 4.88
CA GLU A 5 -0.42 7.44 3.64
C GLU A 5 1.09 7.61 3.51
N GLY A 6 1.53 7.70 2.29
CA GLY A 6 2.92 7.95 1.99
C GLY A 6 3.30 7.52 0.59
N THR A 7 4.57 7.26 0.41
CA THR A 7 5.12 6.97 -0.91
C THR A 7 6.18 5.87 -0.85
N VAL A 8 6.37 5.22 -1.99
CA VAL A 8 7.54 4.38 -2.28
C VAL A 8 8.05 4.75 -3.67
N ARG A 9 9.30 4.42 -3.97
CA ARG A 9 9.84 4.59 -5.31
C ARG A 9 10.00 3.25 -6.01
N VAL A 10 9.54 3.22 -7.25
CA VAL A 10 9.79 2.11 -8.19
C VAL A 10 10.51 2.74 -9.39
N PRO A 11 11.61 2.15 -9.87
CA PRO A 11 12.22 2.66 -11.10
C PRO A 11 11.15 2.79 -12.19
N ALA A 12 11.11 3.94 -12.87
CA ALA A 12 10.05 4.24 -13.83
C ALA A 12 9.93 3.19 -14.94
N ASP A 13 11.05 2.62 -15.37
CA ASP A 13 11.12 1.55 -16.38
C ASP A 13 10.71 0.19 -15.83
N ARG A 14 10.46 0.06 -14.52
CA ARG A 14 10.04 -1.18 -13.86
C ARG A 14 8.58 -1.18 -13.38
N ILE A 15 7.86 -0.08 -13.59
CA ILE A 15 6.46 0.04 -13.15
C ILE A 15 5.60 -1.08 -13.74
N GLU A 16 5.73 -1.35 -15.03
CA GLU A 16 4.92 -2.39 -15.68
C GLU A 16 5.29 -3.80 -15.16
N ALA A 17 6.56 -4.05 -14.85
CA ALA A 17 7.00 -5.31 -14.25
C ALA A 17 6.45 -5.47 -12.81
N ALA A 18 6.30 -4.37 -12.09
CA ALA A 18 5.78 -4.36 -10.72
C ALA A 18 4.25 -4.47 -10.64
N ARG A 19 3.54 -4.13 -11.71
CA ARG A 19 2.07 -4.06 -11.72
C ARG A 19 1.38 -5.35 -11.25
N PRO A 20 1.74 -6.56 -11.72
CA PRO A 20 1.08 -7.78 -11.24
C PRO A 20 1.18 -7.99 -9.72
N ALA A 21 2.35 -7.74 -9.14
CA ALA A 21 2.56 -7.86 -7.69
C ALA A 21 1.74 -6.82 -6.93
N MET A 22 1.70 -5.58 -7.42
CA MET A 22 0.89 -4.51 -6.86
C MET A 22 -0.60 -4.85 -6.89
N GLU A 23 -1.11 -5.33 -8.02
CA GLU A 23 -2.51 -5.72 -8.17
C GLU A 23 -2.89 -6.84 -7.21
N THR A 24 -2.06 -7.85 -7.08
CA THR A 24 -2.28 -8.95 -6.14
C THR A 24 -2.38 -8.43 -4.71
N MET A 25 -1.46 -7.56 -4.32
CA MET A 25 -1.43 -6.97 -2.98
C MET A 25 -2.67 -6.11 -2.71
N ILE A 26 -3.07 -5.29 -3.66
CA ILE A 26 -4.24 -4.42 -3.54
C ILE A 26 -5.51 -5.26 -3.38
N ARG A 27 -5.72 -6.25 -4.25
CA ARG A 27 -6.92 -7.08 -4.22
C ARG A 27 -7.02 -7.91 -2.94
N ALA A 28 -5.93 -8.53 -2.53
CA ALA A 28 -5.89 -9.32 -1.30
C ALA A 28 -6.14 -8.46 -0.07
N SER A 29 -5.56 -7.27 -0.02
CA SER A 29 -5.73 -6.34 1.10
C SER A 29 -7.17 -5.82 1.18
N ARG A 30 -7.76 -5.46 0.05
CA ARG A 30 -9.16 -5.00 -0.01
C ARG A 30 -10.15 -6.08 0.44
N ALA A 31 -9.79 -7.35 0.33
CA ALA A 31 -10.63 -8.46 0.78
C ALA A 31 -10.52 -8.74 2.29
N GLU A 32 -9.57 -8.14 2.98
CA GLU A 32 -9.39 -8.34 4.42
C GLU A 32 -10.50 -7.68 5.23
N ALA A 33 -10.90 -8.35 6.31
CA ALA A 33 -11.85 -7.78 7.26
C ALA A 33 -11.28 -6.50 7.87
N GLY A 34 -12.09 -5.43 7.89
CA GLY A 34 -11.67 -4.13 8.42
C GLY A 34 -10.87 -3.26 7.48
N CYS A 35 -10.57 -3.72 6.27
CA CYS A 35 -9.98 -2.87 5.24
C CYS A 35 -11.06 -2.00 4.61
N LEU A 36 -10.95 -0.69 4.77
CA LEU A 36 -11.90 0.28 4.22
C LEU A 36 -11.43 0.83 2.87
N ASP A 37 -10.13 0.93 2.68
CA ASP A 37 -9.52 1.35 1.42
C ASP A 37 -8.08 0.88 1.37
N TYR A 38 -7.62 0.55 0.18
CA TYR A 38 -6.23 0.16 -0.08
C TYR A 38 -5.91 0.48 -1.54
N ALA A 39 -5.00 1.41 -1.78
CA ALA A 39 -4.72 1.88 -3.13
C ALA A 39 -3.25 2.25 -3.32
N TYR A 40 -2.75 1.99 -4.51
CA TYR A 40 -1.50 2.53 -5.02
C TYR A 40 -1.82 3.40 -6.23
N SER A 41 -1.22 4.58 -6.30
CA SER A 41 -1.43 5.53 -7.40
C SER A 41 -0.09 6.04 -7.89
N LEU A 42 0.01 6.31 -9.17
CA LEU A 42 1.19 6.94 -9.74
C LEU A 42 1.06 8.46 -9.64
N ASP A 43 2.15 9.11 -9.23
CA ASP A 43 2.19 10.56 -9.22
C ASP A 43 2.16 11.10 -10.66
N VAL A 44 1.33 12.08 -10.91
CA VAL A 44 1.15 12.64 -12.27
C VAL A 44 2.43 13.29 -12.77
N LEU A 45 3.24 13.87 -11.89
CA LEU A 45 4.43 14.62 -12.23
C LEU A 45 5.73 13.84 -12.08
N ASP A 46 5.70 12.71 -11.37
CA ASP A 46 6.91 11.92 -11.08
C ASP A 46 6.64 10.44 -11.37
N PRO A 47 7.07 9.92 -12.52
CA PRO A 47 6.70 8.59 -12.99
C PRO A 47 7.24 7.42 -12.15
N GLY A 48 8.21 7.67 -11.29
CA GLY A 48 8.75 6.65 -10.37
C GLY A 48 8.17 6.72 -8.96
N LEU A 49 7.29 7.68 -8.68
CA LEU A 49 6.71 7.88 -7.37
C LEU A 49 5.35 7.21 -7.27
N VAL A 50 5.25 6.20 -6.38
CA VAL A 50 3.99 5.51 -6.10
C VAL A 50 3.45 6.00 -4.78
N ARG A 51 2.21 6.50 -4.79
CA ARG A 51 1.51 6.94 -3.59
C ARG A 51 0.69 5.80 -3.02
N VAL A 52 0.78 5.63 -1.71
CA VAL A 52 0.07 4.58 -0.97
C VAL A 52 -0.98 5.24 -0.09
N THR A 53 -2.21 4.74 -0.17
CA THR A 53 -3.31 5.16 0.71
C THR A 53 -4.00 3.92 1.25
N GLU A 54 -4.14 3.85 2.57
CA GLU A 54 -4.83 2.75 3.25
C GLU A 54 -5.73 3.32 4.33
N ARG A 55 -6.89 2.69 4.52
CA ARG A 55 -7.80 2.98 5.62
C ARG A 55 -8.26 1.68 6.26
N TRP A 56 -8.18 1.62 7.57
CA TRP A 56 -8.52 0.45 8.36
C TRP A 56 -9.48 0.83 9.48
N GLU A 57 -10.43 -0.04 9.79
CA GLU A 57 -11.40 0.20 10.86
C GLU A 57 -10.73 0.38 12.23
N SER A 58 -9.63 -0.34 12.47
CA SER A 58 -8.97 -0.39 13.78
C SER A 58 -7.51 -0.80 13.65
N ARG A 59 -6.76 -0.60 14.73
CA ARG A 59 -5.39 -1.12 14.84
C ARG A 59 -5.36 -2.65 14.78
N ALA A 60 -6.37 -3.33 15.31
CA ALA A 60 -6.45 -4.79 15.24
C ALA A 60 -6.56 -5.29 13.79
N ALA A 61 -7.34 -4.61 12.95
CA ALA A 61 -7.44 -4.93 11.53
C ALA A 61 -6.09 -4.73 10.81
N LEU A 62 -5.40 -3.64 11.11
CA LEU A 62 -4.07 -3.38 10.56
C LEU A 62 -3.05 -4.43 11.01
N GLN A 63 -3.07 -4.85 12.28
CA GLN A 63 -2.21 -5.90 12.80
C GLN A 63 -2.43 -7.24 12.07
N ALA A 64 -3.70 -7.60 11.84
CA ALA A 64 -4.05 -8.79 11.07
C ALA A 64 -3.52 -8.71 9.63
N HIS A 65 -3.56 -7.54 9.02
CA HIS A 65 -2.97 -7.28 7.70
C HIS A 65 -1.46 -7.56 7.68
N PHE A 66 -0.72 -7.07 8.68
CA PHE A 66 0.72 -7.30 8.75
C PHE A 66 1.08 -8.78 8.87
N ALA A 67 0.21 -9.60 9.46
CA ALA A 67 0.40 -11.04 9.62
C ALA A 67 -0.14 -11.87 8.45
N ALA A 68 -0.80 -11.25 7.49
CA ALA A 68 -1.44 -11.96 6.37
C ALA A 68 -0.40 -12.57 5.42
N PRO A 69 -0.70 -13.74 4.81
CA PRO A 69 0.24 -14.42 3.90
C PRO A 69 0.66 -13.56 2.71
N HIS A 70 -0.22 -12.74 2.16
CA HIS A 70 0.12 -11.88 1.03
C HIS A 70 1.12 -10.78 1.39
N MET A 71 1.23 -10.41 2.68
CA MET A 71 2.26 -9.48 3.13
C MET A 71 3.66 -10.07 3.02
N ALA A 72 3.82 -11.36 3.34
CA ALA A 72 5.11 -12.03 3.18
C ALA A 72 5.53 -12.10 1.71
N VAL A 73 4.60 -12.42 0.82
CA VAL A 73 4.82 -12.42 -0.63
C VAL A 73 5.21 -11.03 -1.13
N TRP A 74 4.52 -10.00 -0.66
CA TRP A 74 4.80 -8.61 -1.02
C TRP A 74 6.18 -8.16 -0.58
N ARG A 75 6.59 -8.48 0.65
CA ARG A 75 7.94 -8.14 1.16
C ARG A 75 9.04 -8.75 0.29
N GLU A 76 8.85 -9.99 -0.17
CA GLU A 76 9.77 -10.65 -1.08
C GLU A 76 9.83 -9.94 -2.44
N ALA A 77 8.67 -9.58 -2.97
CA ALA A 77 8.56 -8.88 -4.26
C ALA A 77 9.23 -7.50 -4.23
N LEU A 78 9.13 -6.77 -3.12
CA LEU A 78 9.74 -5.45 -2.95
C LEU A 78 11.24 -5.46 -3.29
N ALA A 79 11.97 -6.43 -2.77
CA ALA A 79 13.40 -6.52 -3.00
C ALA A 79 13.73 -6.81 -4.47
N GLY A 80 12.98 -7.71 -5.12
CA GLY A 80 13.22 -8.10 -6.51
C GLY A 80 12.82 -7.04 -7.53
N LEU A 81 11.92 -6.13 -7.18
CA LEU A 81 11.40 -5.09 -8.08
C LEU A 81 12.16 -3.76 -7.98
N GLY A 82 13.12 -3.65 -7.08
CA GLY A 82 13.86 -2.40 -6.88
C GLY A 82 13.05 -1.30 -6.22
N ILE A 83 12.05 -1.67 -5.42
CA ILE A 83 11.22 -0.71 -4.68
C ILE A 83 12.01 -0.19 -3.48
N THR A 84 12.13 1.13 -3.38
CA THR A 84 12.95 1.83 -2.38
C THR A 84 12.21 3.02 -1.77
N ASP A 85 12.89 3.73 -0.87
CA ASP A 85 12.44 5.01 -0.33
C ASP A 85 11.00 4.95 0.25
N ARG A 86 10.73 3.89 1.01
CA ARG A 86 9.45 3.72 1.68
C ARG A 86 9.29 4.74 2.78
N SER A 87 8.29 5.61 2.64
CA SER A 87 7.96 6.66 3.61
C SER A 87 6.45 6.64 3.86
N LEU A 88 6.02 5.83 4.82
CA LEU A 88 4.62 5.70 5.20
C LEU A 88 4.40 6.22 6.61
N ARG A 89 3.25 6.87 6.83
CA ARG A 89 2.84 7.39 8.13
C ARG A 89 1.46 6.87 8.51
N LEU A 90 1.27 6.66 9.79
CA LEU A 90 0.00 6.25 10.36
C LEU A 90 -0.64 7.41 11.11
N TYR A 91 -1.93 7.62 10.88
CA TYR A 91 -2.74 8.61 11.60
C TYR A 91 -3.97 7.93 12.18
N GLU A 92 -4.33 8.28 13.41
CA GLU A 92 -5.64 7.99 13.97
C GLU A 92 -6.51 9.22 13.83
N ALA A 93 -7.65 9.10 13.14
CA ALA A 93 -8.49 10.26 12.86
C ALA A 93 -9.94 9.84 12.64
N GLU A 94 -10.83 10.80 12.87
CA GLU A 94 -12.24 10.73 12.49
C GLU A 94 -12.43 11.58 11.23
N PRO A 95 -12.57 10.95 10.05
CA PRO A 95 -12.74 11.71 8.82
C PRO A 95 -14.08 12.42 8.78
N GLU A 96 -14.09 13.62 8.26
CA GLU A 96 -15.32 14.38 7.97
C GLU A 96 -15.53 14.41 6.47
N ALA A 97 -16.78 14.18 6.04
CA ALA A 97 -17.13 14.34 4.63
C ALA A 97 -17.09 15.82 4.23
N LEU A 98 -16.55 16.07 3.05
CA LEU A 98 -16.55 17.43 2.49
C LEU A 98 -17.84 17.72 1.73
#